data_36c2440559f72ca9d149c7ff6c6db431
#
_entry.id   36c2440559f72ca9d149c7ff6c6db431
#
_cell.length_a   1.000
_cell.length_b   1.000
_cell.length_c   1.000
_cell.angle_alpha   90.00
_cell.angle_beta   90.00
_cell.angle_gamma   90.00
#
_symmetry.space_group_name_H-M   'P 1'
#
loop_
_entity.id
_entity.type
_entity.pdbx_description
1 polymer ?
#
loop_
_entity_poly.entity_id
_entity_poly.type
_entity_poly.pdbx_seq_one_letter_code
_entity_poly.pdbx_strand_id
1 'polypeptide(L)' 'MVYPQKARQLNIQGKVYVRFIIEKDGYVSNVEVARSADPELDAEAARVIRMLPRMEPAKVNGKPVRITYTIPINFRLK' A
#
# COMPACT_ATOMS: atom_id res chain seq x y z
N MET A 1 5.94 -7.03 6.05
CA MET A 1 6.72 -6.08 5.22
C MET A 1 8.20 -6.32 5.44
N VAL A 2 8.96 -6.34 4.37
CA VAL A 2 10.40 -6.54 4.43
C VAL A 2 11.10 -5.27 3.97
N TYR A 3 12.07 -4.80 4.75
CA TYR A 3 12.85 -3.63 4.34
C TYR A 3 13.80 -4.07 3.22
N PRO A 4 13.73 -3.45 2.02
CA PRO A 4 14.61 -3.86 0.92
C PRO A 4 16.08 -3.76 1.29
N GLN A 5 16.85 -4.82 1.00
CA GLN A 5 18.24 -4.90 1.41
C GLN A 5 19.08 -3.74 0.85
N LYS A 6 18.88 -3.40 -0.41
CA LYS A 6 19.61 -2.32 -1.05
C LYS A 6 19.34 -0.98 -0.37
N ALA A 7 18.06 -0.73 -0.05
CA ALA A 7 17.68 0.49 0.65
C ALA A 7 18.29 0.53 2.06
N ARG A 8 18.33 -0.61 2.75
CA ARG A 8 18.96 -0.70 4.07
C ARG A 8 20.46 -0.40 3.99
N GLN A 9 21.14 -0.97 3.01
CA GLN A 9 22.58 -0.75 2.84
C GLN A 9 22.92 0.71 2.57
N LEU A 10 22.04 1.42 1.86
CA LEU A 10 22.25 2.81 1.51
C LEU A 10 21.59 3.79 2.49
N ASN A 11 21.02 3.27 3.59
CA ASN A 11 20.30 4.09 4.57
C ASN A 11 19.17 4.90 3.97
N ILE A 12 18.47 4.34 2.99
CA ILE A 12 17.36 5.03 2.34
C ILE A 12 16.11 4.83 3.20
N GLN A 13 15.51 5.94 3.62
CA GLN A 13 14.29 5.99 4.41
C GLN A 13 13.29 6.89 3.73
N GLY A 14 12.03 6.75 4.06
CA GLY A 14 11.02 7.63 3.52
C GLY A 14 9.62 7.08 3.67
N LYS A 15 8.67 7.86 3.20
CA LYS A 15 7.26 7.56 3.25
C LYS A 15 6.74 7.39 1.83
N VAL A 16 6.17 6.23 1.55
CA VAL A 16 5.56 5.92 0.25
C VAL A 16 4.05 6.00 0.40
N TYR A 17 3.39 6.78 -0.42
CA TYR A 17 1.93 6.84 -0.43
C TYR A 17 1.42 5.90 -1.50
N VAL A 18 0.63 4.92 -1.09
CA VAL A 18 0.06 3.92 -2.00
C VAL A 18 -1.42 4.13 -2.10
N ARG A 19 -1.92 4.25 -3.33
CA ARG A 19 -3.34 4.36 -3.62
C ARG A 19 -3.84 3.02 -4.14
N PHE A 20 -4.98 2.59 -3.63
CA PHE A 20 -5.57 1.32 -4.05
C PHE A 20 -7.08 1.37 -3.83
N ILE A 21 -7.77 0.41 -4.44
CA ILE A 21 -9.22 0.29 -4.30
C ILE A 21 -9.51 -0.97 -3.49
N ILE A 22 -10.44 -0.85 -2.54
CA ILE A 22 -11.06 -2.03 -1.94
C ILE A 22 -12.38 -2.23 -2.66
N GLU A 23 -12.49 -3.34 -3.38
CA GLU A 23 -13.65 -3.65 -4.19
C GLU A 23 -14.84 -4.10 -3.34
N LYS A 24 -16.00 -4.22 -3.97
CA LYS A 24 -17.23 -4.64 -3.29
C LYS A 24 -17.10 -5.99 -2.61
N ASP A 25 -16.24 -6.86 -3.14
CA ASP A 25 -15.98 -8.19 -2.55
C ASP A 25 -14.89 -8.17 -1.48
N GLY A 26 -14.31 -7.01 -1.19
CA GLY A 26 -13.29 -6.85 -0.16
C GLY A 26 -11.86 -7.04 -0.65
N TYR A 27 -11.65 -7.36 -1.92
CA TYR A 27 -10.30 -7.54 -2.46
C TYR A 27 -9.71 -6.22 -2.93
N VAL A 28 -8.38 -6.13 -2.81
CA VAL A 28 -7.62 -4.95 -3.24
C VAL A 28 -7.39 -5.01 -4.74
N SER A 29 -7.55 -3.88 -5.41
CA SER A 29 -7.27 -3.74 -6.84
C SER A 29 -6.65 -2.38 -7.14
N ASN A 30 -6.15 -2.22 -8.37
CA ASN A 30 -5.60 -0.94 -8.87
C ASN A 30 -4.57 -0.33 -7.93
N VAL A 31 -3.61 -1.14 -7.49
CA VAL A 31 -2.54 -0.68 -6.59
C VAL A 31 -1.56 0.17 -7.38
N GLU A 32 -1.35 1.41 -6.92
CA GLU A 32 -0.38 2.31 -7.55
C GLU A 32 0.31 3.17 -6.49
N VAL A 33 1.53 3.61 -6.80
CA VAL A 33 2.26 4.51 -5.93
C VAL A 33 1.83 5.93 -6.26
N ALA A 34 1.13 6.57 -5.31
CA ALA A 34 0.64 7.93 -5.48
C ALA A 34 1.77 8.94 -5.25
N ARG A 35 2.67 8.64 -4.31
CA ARG A 35 3.83 9.49 -4.05
C ARG A 35 5.01 8.61 -3.71
N SER A 36 6.06 8.74 -4.50
CA SER A 36 7.28 7.95 -4.39
C SER A 36 8.23 8.51 -3.35
N ALA A 37 8.96 7.62 -2.70
CA ALA A 37 10.11 7.98 -1.87
C ALA A 37 11.39 7.51 -2.54
N ASP A 38 11.41 6.24 -2.93
CA ASP A 38 12.56 5.59 -3.56
C ASP A 38 12.07 4.34 -4.29
N PRO A 39 12.63 4.00 -5.47
CA PRO A 39 12.15 2.84 -6.24
C PRO A 39 12.10 1.54 -5.45
N GLU A 40 13.11 1.26 -4.62
CA GLU A 40 13.14 0.03 -3.82
C GLU A 40 12.02 0.04 -2.77
N LEU A 41 11.81 1.18 -2.08
CA LEU A 41 10.76 1.31 -1.09
C LEU A 41 9.39 1.27 -1.76
N ASP A 42 9.24 1.91 -2.91
CA ASP A 42 7.99 1.93 -3.66
C ASP A 42 7.56 0.51 -4.05
N ALA A 43 8.50 -0.28 -4.56
CA ALA A 43 8.22 -1.66 -4.97
C ALA A 43 7.75 -2.51 -3.79
N GLU A 44 8.41 -2.38 -2.64
CA GLU A 44 8.02 -3.13 -1.45
C GLU A 44 6.66 -2.69 -0.93
N ALA A 45 6.40 -1.38 -0.90
CA ALA A 45 5.12 -0.84 -0.45
C ALA A 45 3.97 -1.38 -1.30
N ALA A 46 4.12 -1.35 -2.62
CA ALA A 46 3.10 -1.87 -3.52
C ALA A 46 2.90 -3.38 -3.35
N ARG A 47 4.01 -4.12 -3.16
CA ARG A 47 3.94 -5.57 -2.94
C ARG A 47 3.12 -5.90 -1.70
N VAL A 48 3.36 -5.20 -0.61
CA VAL A 48 2.65 -5.44 0.66
C VAL A 48 1.15 -5.18 0.49
N ILE A 49 0.79 -4.09 -0.19
CA ILE A 49 -0.63 -3.79 -0.41
C ILE A 49 -1.29 -4.86 -1.28
N ARG A 50 -0.61 -5.34 -2.32
CA ARG A 50 -1.16 -6.40 -3.19
C ARG A 50 -1.34 -7.73 -2.45
N MET A 51 -0.65 -7.93 -1.34
CA MET A 51 -0.73 -9.15 -0.55
C MET A 51 -1.75 -9.06 0.59
N LEU A 52 -2.45 -7.95 0.73
CA LEU A 52 -3.46 -7.82 1.76
C LEU A 52 -4.56 -8.88 1.58
N PRO A 53 -5.02 -9.50 2.68
CA PRO A 53 -6.11 -10.46 2.58
C PRO A 53 -7.41 -9.73 2.25
N ARG A 54 -8.43 -10.53 1.90
CA ARG A 54 -9.77 -9.99 1.72
C ARG A 54 -10.20 -9.24 2.97
N MET A 55 -10.71 -8.03 2.78
CA MET A 55 -11.13 -7.16 3.88
C MET A 55 -12.62 -6.90 3.80
N GLU A 56 -13.17 -6.36 4.90
CA GLU A 56 -14.56 -5.95 4.93
C GLU A 56 -14.74 -4.74 4.01
N PRO A 57 -15.60 -4.83 2.98
CA PRO A 57 -15.80 -3.68 2.09
C PRO A 57 -16.58 -2.57 2.78
N ALA A 58 -16.38 -1.35 2.32
CA ALA A 58 -17.19 -0.23 2.77
C ALA A 58 -18.64 -0.43 2.34
N LYS A 59 -19.57 0.10 3.13
CA LYS A 59 -21.01 -0.03 2.86
C LYS A 59 -21.69 1.32 2.89
N VAL A 60 -22.64 1.50 2.00
CA VAL A 60 -23.54 2.64 1.99
C VAL A 60 -24.96 2.08 2.05
N ASN A 61 -25.72 2.45 3.08
CA ASN A 61 -27.08 1.94 3.31
C ASN A 61 -27.13 0.41 3.29
N GLY A 62 -26.11 -0.22 3.91
CA GLY A 62 -26.04 -1.67 4.00
C GLY A 62 -25.54 -2.39 2.76
N LYS A 63 -25.23 -1.66 1.69
CA LYS A 63 -24.76 -2.24 0.42
C LYS A 63 -23.26 -2.02 0.25
N PRO A 64 -22.51 -3.07 -0.13
CA PRO A 64 -21.08 -2.90 -0.38
C PRO A 64 -20.81 -1.94 -1.54
N VAL A 65 -19.80 -1.10 -1.36
CA VAL A 65 -19.33 -0.18 -2.40
C VAL A 65 -17.82 -0.29 -2.51
N ARG A 66 -17.30 0.00 -3.71
CA ARG A 66 -15.86 0.11 -3.90
C ARG A 66 -15.40 1.49 -3.44
N ILE A 67 -14.23 1.54 -2.84
CA ILE A 67 -13.70 2.79 -2.31
C ILE A 67 -12.20 2.87 -2.56
N THR A 68 -11.74 4.09 -2.87
CA THR A 68 -10.31 4.36 -3.06
C THR A 68 -9.70 4.81 -1.75
N TYR A 69 -8.57 4.19 -1.39
CA TYR A 69 -7.77 4.59 -0.24
C TYR A 69 -6.39 5.05 -0.69
N THR A 70 -5.84 6.01 0.03
CA THR A 70 -4.44 6.40 -0.10
C THR A 70 -3.84 6.36 1.30
N ILE A 71 -2.84 5.51 1.50
CA ILE A 71 -2.22 5.36 2.81
C ILE A 71 -0.71 5.55 2.72
N PRO A 72 -0.11 6.12 3.77
CA PRO A 72 1.35 6.21 3.86
C PRO A 72 1.93 4.91 4.43
N ILE A 73 3.03 4.44 3.82
CA ILE A 73 3.82 3.37 4.38
C ILE A 73 5.18 3.95 4.74
N ASN A 74 5.51 3.87 6.01
CA ASN A 74 6.68 4.53 6.56
C ASN A 74 7.85 3.54 6.65
N PHE A 75 8.94 3.87 5.98
CA PHE A 75 10.17 3.06 6.03
C PHE A 75 11.20 3.81 6.89
N ARG A 76 11.52 3.23 8.03
CA ARG A 76 12.49 3.79 8.96
C ARG A 76 13.52 2.76 9.37
N LEU A 77 14.76 3.19 9.46
CA LEU A 77 15.85 2.42 10.05
C LEU A 77 16.15 2.96 11.45
N LYS A 78 16.53 2.06 12.34
CA LYS A 78 16.89 2.45 13.70
C LYS A 78 18.34 2.89 13.77
#